data_cb8433ce64dc24440507e8f8b6d8f84a
#
_entry.id   cb8433ce64dc24440507e8f8b6d8f84a
#
_cell.length_a   1.000
_cell.length_b   1.000
_cell.length_c   1.000
_cell.angle_alpha   90.00
_cell.angle_beta   90.00
_cell.angle_gamma   90.00
#
_symmetry.space_group_name_H-M   'P 1'
#
loop_
_entity.id
_entity.type
_entity.pdbx_description
1 polymer ?
#
loop_
_entity_poly.entity_id
_entity_poly.type
_entity_poly.pdbx_seq_one_letter_code
_entity_poly.pdbx_strand_id
1 'polypeptide(L)'
;MNALTNLKCTLALSAGFCSSFANAQKQPHIILIMTDQQRGDAVGCMGNEFVITPHLDKLANEGTLFMNAYSSCPSSTPARAGLLTGMSPWHHGMLGYGRVAPKYEYEMPQMLKDAGYYTFGIGKMHWYPQRVKHGFDRSEEHTSELQSLAYLVC
;
A
#
# COMPACT_ATOMS: atom_id res chain seq x y z
N MET A 1 -76.77 -5.98 30.95
CA MET A 1 -75.73 -6.28 31.92
C MET A 1 -74.59 -6.81 31.12
N ASN A 2 -73.68 -6.11 30.97
CA ASN A 2 -72.40 -5.78 30.31
C ASN A 2 -71.65 -6.97 29.72
N ALA A 3 -71.63 -7.00 28.38
CA ALA A 3 -70.72 -7.74 27.59
C ALA A 3 -69.51 -6.83 27.27
N LEU A 4 -68.33 -7.15 27.84
CA LEU A 4 -67.08 -6.54 27.49
C LEU A 4 -66.44 -7.33 26.35
N THR A 5 -66.53 -6.78 25.18
CA THR A 5 -65.87 -7.28 23.96
C THR A 5 -64.35 -7.09 24.05
N ASN A 6 -63.63 -8.19 24.14
CA ASN A 6 -62.19 -8.21 24.00
C ASN A 6 -61.76 -7.95 22.56
N LEU A 7 -61.26 -6.78 22.30
CA LEU A 7 -60.60 -6.41 21.02
C LEU A 7 -59.12 -6.83 21.13
N LYS A 8 -58.80 -8.02 20.63
CA LYS A 8 -57.39 -8.44 20.46
C LYS A 8 -56.79 -7.73 19.26
N CYS A 9 -56.04 -6.67 19.51
CA CYS A 9 -55.24 -5.99 18.51
C CYS A 9 -54.02 -6.87 18.19
N THR A 10 -54.05 -7.61 17.08
CA THR A 10 -52.91 -8.38 16.56
C THR A 10 -52.03 -7.41 15.83
N LEU A 11 -50.93 -6.96 16.49
CA LEU A 11 -49.88 -6.22 15.86
C LEU A 11 -49.06 -7.19 15.02
N ALA A 12 -49.23 -7.19 13.72
CA ALA A 12 -48.33 -7.88 12.78
C ALA A 12 -47.03 -7.06 12.65
N LEU A 13 -45.98 -7.50 13.34
CA LEU A 13 -44.62 -7.03 13.07
C LEU A 13 -44.19 -7.59 11.70
N SER A 14 -44.34 -6.83 10.65
CA SER A 14 -43.65 -7.07 9.38
C SER A 14 -42.17 -6.66 9.55
N ALA A 15 -41.34 -7.59 9.96
CA ALA A 15 -39.91 -7.46 9.89
C ALA A 15 -39.51 -7.41 8.40
N GLY A 16 -39.41 -6.20 7.86
CA GLY A 16 -38.81 -5.97 6.56
C GLY A 16 -37.35 -6.36 6.62
N PHE A 17 -37.04 -7.53 6.11
CA PHE A 17 -35.68 -7.94 5.80
C PHE A 17 -35.18 -7.01 4.69
N CYS A 18 -34.61 -5.87 5.04
CA CYS A 18 -33.75 -5.11 4.16
C CYS A 18 -32.50 -5.93 3.93
N SER A 19 -32.55 -6.84 2.96
CA SER A 19 -31.36 -7.45 2.38
C SER A 19 -30.59 -6.33 1.71
N SER A 20 -29.72 -5.66 2.46
CA SER A 20 -28.66 -4.85 1.90
C SER A 20 -27.81 -5.80 1.08
N PHE A 21 -28.05 -5.89 -0.23
CA PHE A 21 -27.06 -6.41 -1.15
C PHE A 21 -25.88 -5.47 -1.03
N ALA A 22 -24.99 -5.74 -0.09
CA ALA A 22 -23.65 -5.22 -0.11
C ALA A 22 -23.06 -5.70 -1.44
N ASN A 23 -23.08 -4.83 -2.43
CA ASN A 23 -22.28 -5.02 -3.62
C ASN A 23 -20.85 -5.12 -3.09
N ALA A 24 -20.33 -6.34 -2.97
CA ALA A 24 -18.95 -6.58 -2.61
C ALA A 24 -18.12 -5.94 -3.72
N GLN A 25 -17.75 -4.69 -3.50
CA GLN A 25 -16.89 -3.97 -4.42
C GLN A 25 -15.61 -4.78 -4.50
N LYS A 26 -15.34 -5.33 -5.69
CA LYS A 26 -14.14 -6.11 -5.92
C LYS A 26 -12.93 -5.25 -5.53
N GLN A 27 -12.14 -5.72 -4.58
CA GLN A 27 -10.95 -4.99 -4.14
C GLN A 27 -10.05 -4.73 -5.35
N PRO A 28 -9.59 -3.50 -5.57
CA PRO A 28 -8.69 -3.18 -6.67
C PRO A 28 -7.33 -3.83 -6.46
N HIS A 29 -6.66 -4.24 -7.52
CA HIS A 29 -5.26 -4.60 -7.43
C HIS A 29 -4.42 -3.34 -7.18
N ILE A 30 -3.42 -3.45 -6.31
CA ILE A 30 -2.50 -2.37 -5.97
C ILE A 30 -1.12 -2.75 -6.46
N ILE A 31 -0.52 -1.93 -7.30
CA ILE A 31 0.84 -2.14 -7.82
C ILE A 31 1.67 -0.92 -7.45
N LEU A 32 2.69 -1.11 -6.62
CA LEU A 32 3.68 -0.10 -6.29
C LEU A 32 4.96 -0.38 -7.08
N ILE A 33 5.31 0.50 -8.00
CA ILE A 33 6.55 0.42 -8.78
C ILE A 33 7.49 1.50 -8.26
N MET A 34 8.69 1.12 -7.85
CA MET A 34 9.69 2.03 -7.32
C MET A 34 11.01 1.84 -8.04
N THR A 35 11.50 2.91 -8.65
CA THR A 35 12.84 2.97 -9.24
C THR A 35 13.91 3.20 -8.16
N ASP A 36 15.14 2.74 -8.41
CA ASP A 36 16.27 3.00 -7.53
C ASP A 36 17.07 4.20 -8.03
N GLN A 37 17.39 5.13 -7.15
CA GLN A 37 18.22 6.32 -7.43
C GLN A 37 17.79 7.19 -8.62
N GLN A 38 16.55 7.09 -9.07
CA GLN A 38 16.06 7.95 -10.14
C GLN A 38 15.89 9.37 -9.64
N ARG A 39 16.44 10.33 -10.38
CA ARG A 39 16.22 11.75 -10.13
C ARG A 39 14.79 12.13 -10.53
N GLY A 40 14.16 13.01 -9.77
CA GLY A 40 12.79 13.46 -10.04
C GLY A 40 12.64 14.17 -11.39
N ASP A 41 13.70 14.83 -11.86
CA ASP A 41 13.76 15.52 -13.16
C ASP A 41 14.20 14.60 -14.33
N ALA A 42 14.43 13.32 -14.10
CA ALA A 42 14.83 12.37 -15.13
C ALA A 42 13.62 11.63 -15.73
N VAL A 43 12.52 12.34 -15.95
CA VAL A 43 11.31 11.85 -16.63
C VAL A 43 10.72 12.98 -17.49
N GLY A 44 10.17 12.64 -18.66
CA GLY A 44 9.63 13.61 -19.61
C GLY A 44 8.48 14.44 -19.03
N CYS A 45 7.55 13.82 -18.32
CA CYS A 45 6.41 14.49 -17.69
C CYS A 45 6.79 15.53 -16.61
N MET A 46 8.04 15.52 -16.15
CA MET A 46 8.60 16.55 -15.25
C MET A 46 9.29 17.70 -16.01
N GLY A 47 9.15 17.75 -17.34
CA GLY A 47 9.70 18.81 -18.17
C GLY A 47 11.11 18.57 -18.71
N ASN A 48 11.62 17.35 -18.62
CA ASN A 48 12.93 17.01 -19.17
C ASN A 48 12.81 16.66 -20.65
N GLU A 49 13.37 17.51 -21.51
CA GLU A 49 13.31 17.36 -22.97
C GLU A 49 14.34 16.34 -23.51
N PHE A 50 15.31 15.93 -22.71
CA PHE A 50 16.40 15.02 -23.12
C PHE A 50 16.12 13.57 -22.85
N VAL A 51 15.17 13.26 -22.00
CA VAL A 51 14.81 11.88 -21.65
C VAL A 51 13.54 11.43 -22.36
N ILE A 52 13.52 10.18 -22.77
CA ILE A 52 12.38 9.58 -23.46
C ILE A 52 11.74 8.56 -22.52
N THR A 53 10.60 8.93 -21.93
CA THR A 53 9.88 8.11 -20.94
C THR A 53 8.39 7.96 -21.30
N PRO A 54 8.04 7.47 -22.50
CA PRO A 54 6.68 7.54 -23.04
C PRO A 54 5.64 6.81 -22.19
N HIS A 55 6.04 5.74 -21.52
CA HIS A 55 5.13 4.96 -20.66
C HIS A 55 4.86 5.67 -19.32
N LEU A 56 5.87 6.30 -18.72
CA LEU A 56 5.69 7.10 -17.51
C LEU A 56 4.90 8.37 -17.82
N ASP A 57 5.20 9.02 -18.95
CA ASP A 57 4.50 10.22 -19.41
C ASP A 57 3.02 9.92 -19.67
N LYS A 58 2.73 8.76 -20.30
CA LYS A 58 1.37 8.30 -20.49
C LYS A 58 0.65 8.07 -19.14
N LEU A 59 1.31 7.37 -18.21
CA LEU A 59 0.76 7.11 -16.87
C LEU A 59 0.47 8.42 -16.13
N ALA A 60 1.37 9.39 -16.22
CA ALA A 60 1.18 10.71 -15.62
C ALA A 60 -0.02 11.47 -16.22
N ASN A 61 -0.23 11.35 -17.52
CA ASN A 61 -1.35 11.98 -18.23
C ASN A 61 -2.70 11.31 -17.95
N GLU A 62 -2.71 10.00 -17.68
CA GLU A 62 -3.93 9.23 -17.38
C GLU A 62 -4.25 9.19 -15.89
N GLY A 63 -3.30 9.52 -15.04
CA GLY A 63 -3.39 9.45 -13.59
C GLY A 63 -3.24 10.79 -12.89
N THR A 64 -2.65 10.74 -11.70
CA THR A 64 -2.33 11.94 -10.91
C THR A 64 -0.82 12.08 -10.77
N LEU A 65 -0.27 13.17 -11.27
CA LEU A 65 1.14 13.50 -11.14
C LEU A 65 1.38 14.39 -9.91
N PHE A 66 2.17 13.91 -8.96
CA PHE A 66 2.59 14.67 -7.78
C PHE A 66 3.92 15.38 -8.06
N MET A 67 3.87 16.67 -8.32
CA MET A 67 5.05 17.48 -8.65
C MET A 67 6.01 17.65 -7.46
N ASN A 68 5.51 17.56 -6.23
CA ASN A 68 6.24 17.81 -5.00
C ASN A 68 6.18 16.59 -4.06
N ALA A 69 6.52 15.41 -4.56
CA ALA A 69 6.67 14.21 -3.75
C ALA A 69 8.13 14.03 -3.30
N TYR A 70 8.33 13.84 -2.00
CA TYR A 70 9.66 13.74 -1.41
C TYR A 70 9.84 12.43 -0.67
N SER A 71 11.02 11.85 -0.78
CA SER A 71 11.42 10.74 0.08
C SER A 71 11.63 11.23 1.52
N SER A 72 11.28 10.40 2.50
CA SER A 72 11.50 10.70 3.92
C SER A 72 12.99 10.79 4.29
N CYS A 73 13.87 10.25 3.45
CA CYS A 73 15.31 10.24 3.65
C CYS A 73 16.02 10.03 2.30
N PRO A 74 17.20 10.65 2.07
CA PRO A 74 17.96 10.44 0.84
C PRO A 74 18.66 9.07 0.77
N SER A 75 18.81 8.38 1.91
CA SER A 75 19.43 7.06 2.00
C SER A 75 18.40 5.94 1.80
N SER A 76 18.78 4.91 1.03
CA SER A 76 17.88 3.86 0.58
C SER A 76 17.23 3.07 1.72
N THR A 77 18.01 2.56 2.68
CA THR A 77 17.46 1.72 3.76
C THR A 77 16.43 2.46 4.63
N PRO A 78 16.71 3.66 5.16
CA PRO A 78 15.72 4.38 5.95
C PRO A 78 14.54 4.89 5.11
N ALA A 79 14.74 5.26 3.84
CA ALA A 79 13.65 5.65 2.95
C ALA A 79 12.67 4.49 2.71
N ARG A 80 13.22 3.28 2.48
CA ARG A 80 12.40 2.07 2.28
C ARG A 80 11.71 1.62 3.57
N ALA A 81 12.36 1.77 4.72
CA ALA A 81 11.71 1.57 6.02
C ALA A 81 10.57 2.58 6.24
N GLY A 82 10.77 3.85 5.85
CA GLY A 82 9.72 4.86 5.88
C GLY A 82 8.53 4.52 4.99
N LEU A 83 8.78 4.03 3.77
CA LEU A 83 7.72 3.56 2.87
C LEU A 83 6.97 2.36 3.44
N LEU A 84 7.69 1.40 4.02
CA LEU A 84 7.13 0.21 4.63
C LEU A 84 6.20 0.51 5.80
N THR A 85 6.59 1.47 6.64
CA THR A 85 5.94 1.74 7.93
C THR A 85 5.03 2.96 7.91
N GLY A 86 5.15 3.83 6.91
CA GLY A 86 4.52 5.15 6.91
C GLY A 86 5.12 6.13 7.94
N MET A 87 6.25 5.78 8.56
CA MET A 87 6.88 6.56 9.63
C MET A 87 8.09 7.34 9.14
N SER A 88 8.39 8.45 9.81
CA SER A 88 9.66 9.16 9.61
C SER A 88 10.84 8.36 10.15
N PRO A 89 12.08 8.64 9.69
CA PRO A 89 13.29 7.99 10.20
C PRO A 89 13.44 8.07 11.72
N TRP A 90 13.01 9.16 12.32
CA TRP A 90 13.02 9.36 13.78
C TRP A 90 12.09 8.40 14.53
N HIS A 91 10.93 8.09 13.94
CA HIS A 91 9.94 7.20 14.56
C HIS A 91 10.27 5.72 14.34
N HIS A 92 10.69 5.32 13.15
CA HIS A 92 11.06 3.92 12.91
C HIS A 92 12.51 3.59 13.35
N GLY A 93 13.27 4.60 13.80
CA GLY A 93 14.60 4.43 14.41
C GLY A 93 15.75 4.18 13.41
N MET A 94 15.49 4.19 12.11
CA MET A 94 16.50 3.96 11.07
C MET A 94 16.98 5.31 10.52
N LEU A 95 18.08 5.82 11.04
CA LEU A 95 18.62 7.13 10.65
C LEU A 95 19.70 7.04 9.55
N GLY A 96 20.17 5.84 9.23
CA GLY A 96 21.19 5.60 8.23
C GLY A 96 21.20 4.15 7.77
N TYR A 97 22.24 3.73 7.07
CA TYR A 97 22.43 2.33 6.74
C TYR A 97 22.59 1.48 8.00
N GLY A 98 21.90 0.35 8.07
CA GLY A 98 21.99 -0.53 9.19
C GLY A 98 20.94 -1.64 9.16
N ARG A 99 20.80 -2.33 10.28
CA ARG A 99 19.76 -3.34 10.45
C ARG A 99 18.41 -2.68 10.65
N VAL A 100 17.44 -3.06 9.84
CA VAL A 100 16.04 -2.74 10.12
C VAL A 100 15.55 -3.57 11.32
N ALA A 101 14.56 -3.09 12.02
CA ALA A 101 13.91 -3.90 13.04
C ALA A 101 13.35 -5.19 12.41
N PRO A 102 13.38 -6.32 13.10
CA PRO A 102 12.81 -7.57 12.57
C PRO A 102 11.31 -7.46 12.27
N LYS A 103 10.65 -6.57 12.98
CA LYS A 103 9.23 -6.23 12.82
C LYS A 103 9.00 -4.81 13.31
N TYR A 104 8.17 -4.07 12.61
CA TYR A 104 7.62 -2.79 13.05
C TYR A 104 6.18 -2.97 13.53
N GLU A 105 5.70 -2.02 14.31
CA GLU A 105 4.32 -2.03 14.82
C GLU A 105 3.32 -2.00 13.65
N TYR A 106 3.61 -1.18 12.64
CA TYR A 106 2.82 -1.06 11.43
C TYR A 106 3.71 -1.32 10.22
N GLU A 107 3.27 -2.24 9.38
CA GLU A 107 3.93 -2.59 8.12
C GLU A 107 2.86 -2.65 7.02
N MET A 108 3.03 -1.85 5.98
CA MET A 108 2.05 -1.74 4.88
C MET A 108 1.64 -3.11 4.30
N PRO A 109 2.57 -4.06 4.04
CA PRO A 109 2.17 -5.37 3.52
C PRO A 109 1.31 -6.15 4.51
N GLN A 110 1.59 -6.07 5.81
CA GLN A 110 0.77 -6.73 6.83
C GLN A 110 -0.63 -6.10 6.91
N MET A 111 -0.73 -4.77 6.85
CA MET A 111 -2.01 -4.08 6.86
C MET A 111 -2.87 -4.45 5.64
N LEU A 112 -2.26 -4.57 4.46
CA LEU A 112 -2.94 -5.00 3.25
C LEU A 112 -3.38 -6.47 3.35
N LYS A 113 -2.54 -7.33 3.90
CA LYS A 113 -2.88 -8.73 4.18
C LYS A 113 -4.06 -8.85 5.14
N ASP A 114 -4.07 -8.07 6.21
CA ASP A 114 -5.18 -8.03 7.18
C ASP A 114 -6.49 -7.53 6.52
N ALA A 115 -6.37 -6.73 5.46
CA ALA A 115 -7.48 -6.30 4.61
C ALA A 115 -7.88 -7.33 3.52
N GLY A 116 -7.26 -8.52 3.50
CA GLY A 116 -7.59 -9.62 2.59
C GLY A 116 -6.82 -9.64 1.29
N TYR A 117 -5.76 -8.84 1.14
CA TYR A 117 -4.86 -8.91 -0.01
C TYR A 117 -3.82 -10.01 0.15
N TYR A 118 -3.42 -10.61 -0.97
CA TYR A 118 -2.19 -11.37 -1.06
C TYR A 118 -1.06 -10.42 -1.42
N THR A 119 0.00 -10.37 -0.62
CA THR A 119 1.07 -9.38 -0.75
C THR A 119 2.37 -10.00 -1.25
N PHE A 120 2.93 -9.43 -2.31
CA PHE A 120 4.13 -9.94 -2.95
C PHE A 120 5.14 -8.83 -3.22
N GLY A 121 6.35 -8.97 -2.71
CA GLY A 121 7.47 -8.07 -2.94
C GLY A 121 8.50 -8.67 -3.88
N ILE A 122 8.94 -7.92 -4.90
CA ILE A 122 9.95 -8.34 -5.88
C ILE A 122 11.02 -7.27 -6.00
N GLY A 123 12.27 -7.68 -6.11
CA GLY A 123 13.40 -6.81 -6.38
C GLY A 123 14.12 -6.32 -5.14
N LYS A 124 14.66 -5.09 -5.18
CA LYS A 124 15.48 -4.55 -4.10
C LYS A 124 14.64 -4.07 -2.94
N MET A 125 14.66 -4.78 -1.83
CA MET A 125 14.08 -4.33 -0.57
C MET A 125 15.09 -3.56 0.28
N HIS A 126 16.37 -3.93 0.20
CA HIS A 126 17.49 -3.31 0.90
C HIS A 126 17.32 -3.31 2.42
N TRP A 127 16.75 -4.38 2.94
CA TRP A 127 16.62 -4.61 4.38
C TRP A 127 17.72 -5.55 4.85
N TYR A 128 18.20 -5.33 6.07
CA TYR A 128 19.15 -6.20 6.72
C TYR A 128 18.63 -6.56 8.13
N PRO A 129 18.53 -7.86 8.49
CA PRO A 129 18.95 -9.03 7.72
C PRO A 129 18.07 -9.26 6.49
N GLN A 130 18.70 -9.79 5.43
CA GLN A 130 17.99 -10.18 4.21
C GLN A 130 16.95 -11.27 4.51
N ARG A 131 15.92 -11.36 3.65
CA ARG A 131 14.85 -12.36 3.73
C ARG A 131 13.85 -12.16 4.88
N VAL A 132 13.92 -11.06 5.62
CA VAL A 132 12.83 -10.69 6.53
C VAL A 132 11.66 -10.22 5.68
N LYS A 133 10.50 -10.86 5.81
CA LYS A 133 9.36 -10.60 4.92
C LYS A 133 8.61 -9.31 5.21
N HIS A 134 8.72 -8.73 6.38
CA HIS A 134 8.03 -7.50 6.78
C HIS A 134 6.54 -7.48 6.38
N GLY A 135 5.83 -8.54 6.74
CA GLY A 135 4.40 -8.68 6.45
C GLY A 135 4.06 -9.24 5.07
N PHE A 136 4.98 -9.29 4.10
CA PHE A 136 4.72 -9.92 2.80
C PHE A 136 4.42 -11.41 2.92
N ASP A 137 3.44 -11.91 2.18
CA ASP A 137 3.21 -13.35 2.02
C ASP A 137 4.37 -14.00 1.28
N ARG A 138 4.83 -13.35 0.22
CA ARG A 138 5.98 -13.77 -0.58
C ARG A 138 6.91 -12.59 -0.86
N SER A 139 8.21 -12.84 -0.78
CA SER A 139 9.25 -11.87 -1.16
C SER A 139 10.31 -12.56 -2.00
N GLU A 140 10.65 -11.97 -3.14
CA GLU A 140 11.77 -12.35 -3.99
C GLU A 140 12.77 -11.18 -4.01
N GLU A 141 13.50 -11.05 -2.92
CA GLU A 141 14.53 -10.04 -2.78
C GLU A 141 15.78 -10.44 -3.54
N HIS A 142 16.23 -9.54 -4.40
CA HIS A 142 17.57 -9.62 -4.99
C HIS A 142 18.56 -8.86 -4.13
N THR A 143 19.78 -9.36 -4.06
CA THR A 143 20.87 -8.73 -3.31
C THR A 143 21.08 -7.29 -3.77
N SER A 144 21.59 -6.46 -2.88
CA SER A 144 21.75 -5.01 -3.04
C SER A 144 22.59 -4.57 -4.26
N GLU A 145 23.31 -5.49 -4.89
CA GLU A 145 24.20 -5.22 -6.01
C GLU A 145 23.50 -5.22 -7.38
N LEU A 146 22.34 -5.86 -7.49
CA LEU A 146 21.53 -5.80 -8.70
C LEU A 146 20.54 -4.65 -8.57
N GLN A 147 20.79 -3.56 -9.29
CA GLN A 147 19.85 -2.43 -9.45
C GLN A 147 18.59 -2.93 -10.15
N SER A 148 17.68 -3.47 -9.39
CA SER A 148 16.41 -3.96 -9.91
C SER A 148 15.26 -3.10 -9.39
N LEU A 149 14.24 -2.96 -10.22
CA LEU A 149 12.97 -2.36 -9.83
C LEU A 149 12.38 -3.19 -8.67
N ALA A 150 11.92 -2.50 -7.64
CA ALA A 150 11.10 -3.14 -6.61
C ALA A 150 9.63 -3.06 -7.01
N TYR A 151 8.94 -4.17 -6.99
CA TYR A 151 7.51 -4.25 -7.28
C TYR A 151 6.78 -4.75 -6.04
N LEU A 152 5.72 -4.05 -5.68
CA LEU A 152 4.71 -4.52 -4.75
C LEU A 152 3.46 -4.84 -5.56
N VAL A 153 2.99 -6.06 -5.50
CA VAL A 153 1.72 -6.49 -6.12
C VAL A 153 0.80 -6.96 -5.00
N CYS A 154 -0.38 -6.40 -4.97
CA CYS A 154 -1.43 -6.76 -4.02
C CYS A 154 -2.72 -7.09 -4.75
#